data_a0d67f796b7ad49c2f2af9d24e2a91fc
#
_entry.id   a0d67f796b7ad49c2f2af9d24e2a91fc
#
_cell.length_a   1.000
_cell.length_b   1.000
_cell.length_c   1.000
_cell.angle_alpha   90.00
_cell.angle_beta   90.00
_cell.angle_gamma   90.00
#
_symmetry.space_group_name_H-M   'P 1'
#
loop_
_entity.id
_entity.type
_entity.pdbx_description
1 polymer ?
#
loop_
_entity_poly.entity_id
_entity_poly.type
_entity_poly.pdbx_seq_one_letter_code
_entity_poly.pdbx_strand_id
1 'polypeptide(L)'
;MNALLTNILYGINSIIGSYGWSMIIFTLIVKLLMLPLDYKSRKGMRKTQLIQPEVQRLQKKYEKDKDKLNQKMAELYRKEGVSPMSGCLPMIASMVVLWFMWGALREVANTELAKQCLAMIANGSVEYEGFLWIKNIWMPDSPFTSLIANQNILAMVKPELWQEVLAEMSLNADQFAASLAAQGLTAETISSETVFTALQALPTYAEQTKLWSFMPAVNLLITQLPIYAKGNGLFVLPILSAVTQYLMTLTQPQQNAANGQNNGTGNFMKYFFPLFSLWICASQNALFSLYWVISNIFAGVQTVVLNKVFESMEKKEKATKKEENLK
;
A
#
# COMPACT_ATOMS: atom_id res chain seq x y z
N MET A 1 16.68 4.72 -3.79
CA MET A 1 15.94 4.16 -2.63
C MET A 1 15.09 2.96 -3.04
N ASN A 2 14.39 2.98 -4.18
CA ASN A 2 13.64 1.80 -4.68
C ASN A 2 14.54 0.57 -4.81
N ALA A 3 15.67 0.67 -5.51
CA ALA A 3 16.61 -0.44 -5.69
C ALA A 3 17.09 -1.06 -4.35
N LEU A 4 17.30 -0.24 -3.30
CA LEU A 4 17.65 -0.77 -1.98
C LEU A 4 16.50 -1.62 -1.39
N LEU A 5 15.27 -1.13 -1.45
CA LEU A 5 14.10 -1.84 -0.93
C LEU A 5 13.82 -3.12 -1.74
N THR A 6 13.96 -3.05 -3.07
CA THR A 6 13.86 -4.19 -3.98
C THR A 6 14.91 -5.26 -3.63
N ASN A 7 16.17 -4.88 -3.44
CA ASN A 7 17.24 -5.81 -3.11
C ASN A 7 17.05 -6.46 -1.72
N ILE A 8 16.54 -5.69 -0.74
CA ILE A 8 16.20 -6.25 0.58
C ILE A 8 15.09 -7.29 0.46
N LEU A 9 14.04 -7.01 -0.33
CA LEU A 9 12.96 -7.97 -0.53
C LEU A 9 13.45 -9.24 -1.23
N TYR A 10 14.26 -9.12 -2.28
CA TYR A 10 14.88 -10.28 -2.94
C TYR A 10 15.80 -11.05 -1.99
N GLY A 11 16.59 -10.36 -1.15
CA GLY A 11 17.44 -11.00 -0.15
C GLY A 11 16.64 -11.77 0.89
N ILE A 12 15.50 -11.25 1.34
CA ILE A 12 14.59 -11.97 2.24
C ILE A 12 13.98 -13.16 1.52
N ASN A 13 13.55 -12.98 0.27
CA ASN A 13 12.93 -14.05 -0.51
C ASN A 13 13.89 -15.20 -0.84
N SER A 14 15.17 -14.92 -1.04
CA SER A 14 16.18 -15.95 -1.28
C SER A 14 16.37 -16.90 -0.09
N ILE A 15 16.01 -16.46 1.13
CA ILE A 15 16.09 -17.26 2.35
C ILE A 15 14.77 -17.99 2.60
N ILE A 16 13.64 -17.33 2.36
CA ILE A 16 12.30 -17.82 2.73
C ILE A 16 11.68 -18.66 1.62
N GLY A 17 11.96 -18.35 0.35
CA GLY A 17 11.44 -19.08 -0.80
C GLY A 17 9.95 -18.84 -1.10
N SER A 18 9.33 -17.79 -0.50
CA SER A 18 7.94 -17.40 -0.76
C SER A 18 7.78 -15.90 -0.64
N TYR A 19 7.35 -15.26 -1.71
CA TYR A 19 7.16 -13.80 -1.74
C TYR A 19 6.07 -13.31 -0.77
N GLY A 20 5.06 -14.11 -0.51
CA GLY A 20 4.02 -13.76 0.46
C GLY A 20 4.57 -13.62 1.88
N TRP A 21 5.31 -14.62 2.35
CA TRP A 21 5.96 -14.56 3.68
C TRP A 21 7.08 -13.53 3.71
N SER A 22 7.86 -13.43 2.66
CA SER A 22 8.91 -12.42 2.52
C SER A 22 8.36 -11.01 2.64
N MET A 23 7.19 -10.75 2.05
CA MET A 23 6.51 -9.46 2.15
C MET A 23 6.06 -9.13 3.57
N ILE A 24 5.53 -10.11 4.30
CA ILE A 24 5.14 -9.90 5.70
C ILE A 24 6.36 -9.51 6.54
N ILE A 25 7.46 -10.28 6.43
CA ILE A 25 8.70 -10.03 7.19
C ILE A 25 9.31 -8.69 6.79
N PHE A 26 9.39 -8.41 5.49
CA PHE A 26 9.89 -7.14 4.97
C PHE A 26 9.10 -5.95 5.52
N THR A 27 7.76 -6.05 5.50
CA THR A 27 6.88 -5.00 6.05
C THR A 27 7.14 -4.77 7.53
N LEU A 28 7.28 -5.83 8.32
CA LEU A 28 7.57 -5.74 9.75
C LEU A 28 8.93 -5.08 10.01
N ILE A 29 9.97 -5.46 9.27
CA ILE A 29 11.31 -4.85 9.37
C ILE A 29 11.22 -3.35 9.08
N VAL A 30 10.62 -2.94 7.97
CA VAL A 30 10.47 -1.53 7.61
C VAL A 30 9.70 -0.76 8.69
N LYS A 31 8.61 -1.32 9.21
CA LYS A 31 7.81 -0.70 10.27
C LYS A 31 8.57 -0.58 11.59
N LEU A 32 9.37 -1.56 11.96
CA LEU A 32 10.21 -1.51 13.15
C LEU A 32 11.33 -0.46 13.02
N LEU A 33 11.94 -0.35 11.85
CA LEU A 33 12.94 0.70 11.57
C LEU A 33 12.33 2.11 11.66
N MET A 34 11.06 2.26 11.28
CA MET A 34 10.33 3.53 11.36
C MET A 34 9.79 3.85 12.77
N LEU A 35 9.78 2.88 13.68
CA LEU A 35 9.19 3.02 15.02
C LEU A 35 9.69 4.24 15.81
N PRO A 36 11.02 4.55 15.87
CA PRO A 36 11.49 5.72 16.61
C PRO A 36 11.00 7.05 16.02
N LEU A 37 10.88 7.12 14.69
CA LEU A 37 10.34 8.30 14.00
C LEU A 37 8.85 8.46 14.30
N ASP A 38 8.09 7.36 14.22
CA ASP A 38 6.67 7.33 14.53
C ASP A 38 6.39 7.69 15.99
N TYR A 39 7.20 7.19 16.93
CA TYR A 39 7.10 7.55 18.35
C TYR A 39 7.27 9.06 18.57
N LYS A 40 8.34 9.64 18.02
CA LYS A 40 8.61 11.08 18.12
C LYS A 40 7.48 11.93 17.53
N SER A 41 6.99 11.51 16.39
CA SER A 41 5.89 12.14 15.68
C SER A 41 4.58 12.10 16.48
N ARG A 42 4.19 10.94 16.99
CA ARG A 42 2.98 10.76 17.81
C ARG A 42 3.06 11.50 19.14
N LYS A 43 4.24 11.58 19.76
CA LYS A 43 4.45 12.41 20.96
C LYS A 43 4.19 13.90 20.67
N GLY A 44 4.62 14.41 19.50
CA GLY A 44 4.30 15.76 19.04
C GLY A 44 2.80 15.98 18.83
N MET A 45 2.14 15.03 18.13
CA MET A 45 0.68 15.06 17.93
C MET A 45 -0.09 15.09 19.26
N ARG A 46 0.33 14.27 20.24
CA ARG A 46 -0.30 14.23 21.57
C ARG A 46 -0.26 15.57 22.26
N LYS A 47 0.89 16.26 22.24
CA LYS A 47 1.01 17.62 22.78
C LYS A 47 0.07 18.60 22.08
N THR A 48 -0.04 18.53 20.76
CA THR A 48 -0.99 19.37 20.00
C THR A 48 -2.44 19.10 20.41
N GLN A 49 -2.79 17.85 20.69
CA GLN A 49 -4.15 17.50 21.15
C GLN A 49 -4.47 18.06 22.54
N LEU A 50 -3.50 18.10 23.45
CA LEU A 50 -3.71 18.64 24.79
C LEU A 50 -4.07 20.14 24.80
N ILE A 51 -3.58 20.90 23.80
CA ILE A 51 -3.90 22.33 23.67
C ILE A 51 -5.16 22.60 22.80
N GLN A 52 -5.78 21.59 22.19
CA GLN A 52 -6.97 21.75 21.35
C GLN A 52 -8.14 22.49 22.04
N PRO A 53 -8.47 22.27 23.32
CA PRO A 53 -9.52 23.02 23.99
C PRO A 53 -9.25 24.53 24.03
N GLU A 54 -7.98 24.94 24.20
CA GLU A 54 -7.58 26.34 24.18
C GLU A 54 -7.62 26.92 22.77
N VAL A 55 -7.19 26.16 21.78
CA VAL A 55 -7.31 26.51 20.36
C VAL A 55 -8.77 26.81 20.01
N GLN A 56 -9.70 25.92 20.38
CA GLN A 56 -11.14 26.12 20.13
C GLN A 56 -11.69 27.36 20.85
N ARG A 57 -11.24 27.64 22.08
CA ARG A 57 -11.62 28.87 22.81
C ARG A 57 -11.15 30.13 22.10
N LEU A 58 -9.91 30.12 21.59
CA LEU A 58 -9.37 31.26 20.82
C LEU A 58 -10.13 31.46 19.51
N GLN A 59 -10.44 30.39 18.79
CA GLN A 59 -11.23 30.45 17.56
C GLN A 59 -12.62 31.04 17.78
N LYS A 60 -13.33 30.61 18.81
CA LYS A 60 -14.64 31.19 19.17
C LYS A 60 -14.52 32.67 19.61
N LYS A 61 -13.48 33.02 20.40
CA LYS A 61 -13.30 34.35 20.92
C LYS A 61 -12.96 35.38 19.84
N TYR A 62 -12.18 34.98 18.84
CA TYR A 62 -11.67 35.87 17.77
C TYR A 62 -12.23 35.49 16.39
N GLU A 63 -13.44 34.91 16.32
CA GLU A 63 -14.07 34.45 15.08
C GLU A 63 -14.15 35.54 14.00
N LYS A 64 -14.38 36.80 14.42
CA LYS A 64 -14.53 38.00 13.54
C LYS A 64 -13.21 38.72 13.27
N ASP A 65 -12.13 38.38 13.97
CA ASP A 65 -10.82 39.07 13.86
C ASP A 65 -9.73 38.02 13.58
N LYS A 66 -9.54 37.70 12.29
CA LYS A 66 -8.60 36.65 11.84
C LYS A 66 -7.15 37.01 12.17
N ASP A 67 -6.77 38.27 12.12
CA ASP A 67 -5.38 38.68 12.37
C ASP A 67 -5.03 38.47 13.85
N LYS A 68 -5.94 38.85 14.73
CA LYS A 68 -5.78 38.66 16.17
C LYS A 68 -5.87 37.18 16.56
N LEU A 69 -6.70 36.40 15.87
CA LEU A 69 -6.74 34.95 16.01
C LEU A 69 -5.39 34.30 15.68
N ASN A 70 -4.81 34.63 14.51
CA ASN A 70 -3.53 34.12 14.07
C ASN A 70 -2.40 34.48 15.04
N GLN A 71 -2.36 35.71 15.53
CA GLN A 71 -1.38 36.16 16.53
C GLN A 71 -1.51 35.32 17.83
N LYS A 72 -2.73 35.20 18.37
CA LYS A 72 -2.98 34.46 19.61
C LYS A 72 -2.74 32.98 19.48
N MET A 73 -3.03 32.41 18.34
CA MET A 73 -2.68 31.02 18.00
C MET A 73 -1.16 30.82 17.98
N ALA A 74 -0.42 31.71 17.31
CA ALA A 74 1.04 31.65 17.26
C ALA A 74 1.68 31.78 18.66
N GLU A 75 1.14 32.71 19.50
CA GLU A 75 1.57 32.86 20.90
C GLU A 75 1.33 31.58 21.71
N LEU A 76 0.14 30.95 21.58
CA LEU A 76 -0.19 29.70 22.26
C LEU A 76 0.76 28.58 21.85
N TYR A 77 0.94 28.35 20.55
CA TYR A 77 1.85 27.32 20.05
C TYR A 77 3.30 27.52 20.52
N ARG A 78 3.76 28.78 20.52
CA ARG A 78 5.12 29.11 21.03
C ARG A 78 5.24 28.88 22.53
N LYS A 79 4.24 29.29 23.33
CA LYS A 79 4.20 29.10 24.78
C LYS A 79 4.26 27.64 25.16
N GLU A 80 3.47 26.80 24.46
CA GLU A 80 3.40 25.36 24.74
C GLU A 80 4.52 24.54 24.07
N GLY A 81 5.42 25.20 23.31
CA GLY A 81 6.55 24.55 22.62
C GLY A 81 6.09 23.52 21.59
N VAL A 82 4.96 23.78 20.93
CA VAL A 82 4.34 22.90 19.94
C VAL A 82 4.37 23.56 18.57
N SER A 83 4.77 22.83 17.54
CA SER A 83 4.68 23.31 16.16
C SER A 83 3.28 23.07 15.60
N PRO A 84 2.65 24.05 14.92
CA PRO A 84 1.38 23.86 14.24
C PRO A 84 1.46 22.77 13.17
N MET A 85 2.65 22.52 12.60
CA MET A 85 2.89 21.47 11.61
C MET A 85 3.12 20.08 12.22
N SER A 86 3.26 19.96 13.55
CA SER A 86 3.50 18.65 14.18
C SER A 86 2.36 17.64 13.95
N GLY A 87 1.18 18.13 13.62
CA GLY A 87 0.01 17.30 13.28
C GLY A 87 0.04 16.70 11.87
N CYS A 88 0.61 17.39 10.87
CA CYS A 88 0.63 16.89 9.49
C CYS A 88 1.95 16.22 9.08
N LEU A 89 3.05 16.50 9.79
CA LEU A 89 4.37 15.92 9.50
C LEU A 89 4.38 14.38 9.46
N PRO A 90 3.69 13.66 10.37
CA PRO A 90 3.60 12.20 10.30
C PRO A 90 2.93 11.70 9.02
N MET A 91 1.88 12.40 8.59
CA MET A 91 1.17 12.03 7.37
C MET A 91 2.06 12.17 6.13
N ILE A 92 2.80 13.28 6.05
CA ILE A 92 3.75 13.53 4.96
C ILE A 92 4.86 12.46 4.96
N ALA A 93 5.45 12.17 6.11
CA ALA A 93 6.47 11.13 6.23
C ALA A 93 5.95 9.76 5.79
N SER A 94 4.73 9.39 6.20
CA SER A 94 4.09 8.13 5.80
C SER A 94 3.80 8.08 4.30
N MET A 95 3.42 9.22 3.67
CA MET A 95 3.21 9.30 2.22
C MET A 95 4.51 9.11 1.44
N VAL A 96 5.60 9.69 1.91
CA VAL A 96 6.92 9.52 1.27
C VAL A 96 7.36 8.06 1.33
N VAL A 97 7.21 7.41 2.48
CA VAL A 97 7.52 5.98 2.62
C VAL A 97 6.63 5.13 1.72
N LEU A 98 5.33 5.41 1.69
CA LEU A 98 4.38 4.71 0.81
C LEU A 98 4.78 4.85 -0.67
N TRP A 99 5.21 6.04 -1.10
CA TRP A 99 5.64 6.28 -2.48
C TRP A 99 6.84 5.42 -2.87
N PHE A 100 7.86 5.37 -2.01
CA PHE A 100 9.03 4.52 -2.25
C PHE A 100 8.69 3.03 -2.22
N MET A 101 7.86 2.61 -1.27
CA MET A 101 7.39 1.25 -1.18
C MET A 101 6.59 0.84 -2.42
N TRP A 102 5.66 1.69 -2.86
CA TRP A 102 4.89 1.43 -4.09
C TRP A 102 5.79 1.29 -5.31
N GLY A 103 6.79 2.17 -5.45
CA GLY A 103 7.77 2.09 -6.54
C GLY A 103 8.56 0.77 -6.51
N ALA A 104 9.08 0.39 -5.36
CA ALA A 104 9.85 -0.85 -5.19
C ALA A 104 9.00 -2.11 -5.44
N LEU A 105 7.81 -2.17 -4.86
CA LEU A 105 6.91 -3.32 -5.02
C LEU A 105 6.39 -3.45 -6.46
N ARG A 106 6.15 -2.33 -7.14
CA ARG A 106 5.78 -2.34 -8.55
C ARG A 106 6.92 -2.84 -9.43
N GLU A 107 8.16 -2.46 -9.13
CA GLU A 107 9.36 -2.93 -9.84
C GLU A 107 9.50 -4.44 -9.71
N VAL A 108 9.47 -4.97 -8.49
CA VAL A 108 9.52 -6.43 -8.25
C VAL A 108 8.38 -7.15 -8.96
N ALA A 109 7.14 -6.69 -8.79
CA ALA A 109 5.99 -7.34 -9.40
C ALA A 109 6.05 -7.32 -10.94
N ASN A 110 6.47 -6.22 -11.55
CA ASN A 110 6.61 -6.14 -13.01
C ASN A 110 7.74 -7.04 -13.53
N THR A 111 8.86 -7.14 -12.81
CA THR A 111 9.98 -8.03 -13.17
C THR A 111 9.54 -9.50 -13.12
N GLU A 112 8.94 -9.92 -12.01
CA GLU A 112 8.51 -11.31 -11.86
C GLU A 112 7.34 -11.66 -12.81
N LEU A 113 6.43 -10.71 -13.06
CA LEU A 113 5.38 -10.89 -14.05
C LEU A 113 5.95 -11.03 -15.47
N ALA A 114 6.96 -10.23 -15.83
CA ALA A 114 7.64 -10.33 -17.11
C ALA A 114 8.32 -11.70 -17.26
N LYS A 115 9.07 -12.16 -16.24
CA LYS A 115 9.66 -13.51 -16.20
C LYS A 115 8.61 -14.59 -16.40
N GLN A 116 7.48 -14.47 -15.70
CA GLN A 116 6.36 -15.43 -15.79
C GLN A 116 5.75 -15.47 -17.21
N CYS A 117 5.55 -14.32 -17.85
CA CYS A 117 5.01 -14.24 -19.21
C CYS A 117 5.97 -14.87 -20.23
N LEU A 118 7.27 -14.54 -20.16
CA LEU A 118 8.27 -15.10 -21.07
C LEU A 118 8.45 -16.61 -20.87
N ALA A 119 8.47 -17.07 -19.62
CA ALA A 119 8.52 -18.51 -19.31
C ALA A 119 7.30 -19.25 -19.86
N MET A 120 6.11 -18.66 -19.77
CA MET A 120 4.89 -19.25 -20.32
C MET A 120 4.94 -19.33 -21.85
N ILE A 121 5.43 -18.31 -22.52
CA ILE A 121 5.56 -18.29 -23.99
C ILE A 121 6.59 -19.32 -24.45
N ALA A 122 7.74 -19.41 -23.77
CA ALA A 122 8.81 -20.33 -24.15
C ALA A 122 8.46 -21.81 -23.90
N ASN A 123 7.76 -22.09 -22.79
CA ASN A 123 7.53 -23.46 -22.30
C ASN A 123 6.07 -23.94 -22.47
N GLY A 124 5.15 -23.06 -22.90
CA GLY A 124 3.70 -23.33 -22.98
C GLY A 124 2.95 -23.35 -21.66
N SER A 125 3.66 -23.35 -20.54
CA SER A 125 3.11 -23.35 -19.17
C SER A 125 4.10 -22.70 -18.20
N VAL A 126 3.58 -22.25 -17.05
CA VAL A 126 4.37 -21.71 -15.95
C VAL A 126 3.76 -22.08 -14.61
N GLU A 127 4.60 -22.28 -13.61
CA GLU A 127 4.17 -22.41 -12.22
C GLU A 127 3.96 -21.01 -11.64
N TYR A 128 2.78 -20.76 -11.05
CA TYR A 128 2.44 -19.47 -10.47
C TYR A 128 2.90 -19.38 -9.02
N GLU A 129 3.46 -18.24 -8.65
CA GLU A 129 3.76 -17.93 -7.25
C GLU A 129 2.45 -17.65 -6.50
N GLY A 130 1.98 -18.63 -5.73
CA GLY A 130 0.75 -18.56 -4.95
C GLY A 130 1.00 -18.13 -3.50
N PHE A 131 -0.04 -17.58 -2.85
CA PHE A 131 -0.02 -17.31 -1.42
C PHE A 131 -1.43 -17.42 -0.81
N LEU A 132 -1.61 -18.34 0.13
CA LEU A 132 -2.91 -18.65 0.77
C LEU A 132 -3.98 -19.00 -0.28
N TRP A 133 -5.01 -18.17 -0.43
CA TRP A 133 -6.07 -18.33 -1.45
C TRP A 133 -5.74 -17.71 -2.81
N ILE A 134 -4.64 -16.97 -2.90
CA ILE A 134 -4.19 -16.28 -4.11
C ILE A 134 -3.36 -17.25 -4.93
N LYS A 135 -3.71 -17.42 -6.20
CA LYS A 135 -3.03 -18.36 -7.08
C LYS A 135 -1.78 -17.76 -7.74
N ASN A 136 -1.81 -16.44 -8.02
CA ASN A 136 -0.70 -15.69 -8.58
C ASN A 136 -0.58 -14.33 -7.84
N ILE A 137 0.47 -14.19 -7.03
CA ILE A 137 0.67 -13.00 -6.18
C ILE A 137 0.97 -11.72 -6.98
N TRP A 138 1.41 -11.88 -8.24
CA TRP A 138 1.71 -10.78 -9.16
C TRP A 138 0.46 -10.17 -9.79
N MET A 139 -0.68 -10.80 -9.62
CA MET A 139 -1.98 -10.37 -10.13
C MET A 139 -2.86 -9.89 -8.97
N PRO A 140 -3.89 -9.05 -9.23
CA PRO A 140 -4.84 -8.63 -8.19
C PRO A 140 -5.57 -9.82 -7.54
N ASP A 141 -5.80 -9.76 -6.22
CA ASP A 141 -6.65 -10.72 -5.50
C ASP A 141 -8.12 -10.48 -5.86
N SER A 142 -8.55 -11.09 -6.95
CA SER A 142 -9.90 -10.85 -7.48
C SER A 142 -10.41 -12.01 -8.35
N PRO A 143 -11.70 -12.37 -8.25
CA PRO A 143 -12.34 -13.28 -9.19
C PRO A 143 -12.56 -12.64 -10.58
N PHE A 144 -12.42 -11.30 -10.66
CA PHE A 144 -12.54 -10.49 -11.87
C PHE A 144 -11.22 -10.37 -12.64
N THR A 145 -10.18 -11.05 -12.17
CA THR A 145 -8.84 -11.06 -12.78
C THR A 145 -8.43 -12.49 -13.04
N SER A 146 -7.95 -12.77 -14.26
CA SER A 146 -7.39 -14.07 -14.63
C SER A 146 -6.02 -14.30 -13.99
N LEU A 147 -5.49 -15.53 -14.08
CA LEU A 147 -4.13 -15.85 -13.62
C LEU A 147 -3.05 -15.25 -14.52
N ILE A 148 -3.38 -15.01 -15.79
CA ILE A 148 -2.46 -14.43 -16.79
C ILE A 148 -2.79 -12.95 -16.98
N ALA A 149 -1.75 -12.14 -17.13
CA ALA A 149 -1.89 -10.71 -17.33
C ALA A 149 -2.61 -10.38 -18.64
N ASN A 150 -3.53 -9.44 -18.58
CA ASN A 150 -4.16 -8.84 -19.75
C ASN A 150 -3.32 -7.67 -20.29
N GLN A 151 -3.70 -7.13 -21.43
CA GLN A 151 -2.99 -6.03 -22.10
C GLN A 151 -2.80 -4.81 -21.18
N ASN A 152 -3.79 -4.44 -20.37
CA ASN A 152 -3.71 -3.27 -19.49
C ASN A 152 -2.66 -3.47 -18.38
N ILE A 153 -2.53 -4.68 -17.85
CA ILE A 153 -1.52 -5.00 -16.84
C ILE A 153 -0.13 -5.02 -17.47
N LEU A 154 0.03 -5.64 -18.64
CA LEU A 154 1.31 -5.68 -19.34
C LEU A 154 1.78 -4.30 -19.79
N ALA A 155 0.87 -3.39 -20.14
CA ALA A 155 1.18 -2.01 -20.48
C ALA A 155 1.80 -1.21 -19.31
N MET A 156 1.69 -1.70 -18.07
CA MET A 156 2.36 -1.10 -16.92
C MET A 156 3.84 -1.49 -16.81
N VAL A 157 4.27 -2.51 -17.52
CA VAL A 157 5.68 -2.96 -17.58
C VAL A 157 6.43 -2.04 -18.55
N LYS A 158 7.52 -1.46 -18.09
CA LYS A 158 8.33 -0.55 -18.89
C LYS A 158 9.00 -1.30 -20.05
N PRO A 159 9.17 -0.67 -21.23
CA PRO A 159 9.83 -1.30 -22.38
C PRO A 159 11.24 -1.82 -22.06
N GLU A 160 12.02 -1.06 -21.30
CA GLU A 160 13.39 -1.40 -20.91
C GLU A 160 13.42 -2.67 -20.06
N LEU A 161 12.43 -2.84 -19.19
CA LEU A 161 12.34 -4.00 -18.30
C LEU A 161 12.10 -5.31 -19.08
N TRP A 162 11.35 -5.27 -20.17
CA TRP A 162 11.20 -6.44 -21.04
C TRP A 162 12.53 -6.89 -21.63
N GLN A 163 13.35 -5.95 -22.07
CA GLN A 163 14.69 -6.24 -22.63
C GLN A 163 15.63 -6.78 -21.57
N GLU A 164 15.63 -6.18 -20.37
CA GLU A 164 16.45 -6.63 -19.23
C GLU A 164 16.10 -8.06 -18.82
N VAL A 165 14.79 -8.36 -18.66
CA VAL A 165 14.32 -9.69 -18.27
C VAL A 165 14.60 -10.72 -19.36
N LEU A 166 14.39 -10.38 -20.64
CA LEU A 166 14.72 -11.26 -21.75
C LEU A 166 16.22 -11.60 -21.76
N ALA A 167 17.09 -10.59 -21.59
CA ALA A 167 18.52 -10.80 -21.53
C ALA A 167 18.92 -11.67 -20.33
N GLU A 168 18.39 -11.40 -19.12
CA GLU A 168 18.65 -12.17 -17.91
C GLU A 168 18.28 -13.66 -18.10
N MET A 169 17.08 -13.93 -18.59
CA MET A 169 16.58 -15.30 -18.77
C MET A 169 17.26 -16.07 -19.89
N SER A 170 17.86 -15.36 -20.85
CA SER A 170 18.57 -15.94 -22.01
C SER A 170 20.04 -16.25 -21.74
N LEU A 171 20.63 -15.70 -20.66
CA LEU A 171 22.08 -15.75 -20.39
C LEU A 171 22.68 -17.16 -20.35
N ASN A 172 21.88 -18.19 -20.00
CA ASN A 172 22.35 -19.60 -19.87
C ASN A 172 21.35 -20.59 -20.47
N ALA A 173 20.53 -20.15 -21.42
CA ALA A 173 19.40 -20.95 -21.92
C ALA A 173 19.16 -20.67 -23.41
N ASP A 174 20.06 -21.16 -24.28
CA ASP A 174 19.95 -20.98 -25.74
C ASP A 174 18.60 -21.46 -26.30
N GLN A 175 18.07 -22.58 -25.80
CA GLN A 175 16.77 -23.11 -26.20
C GLN A 175 15.62 -22.16 -25.81
N PHE A 176 15.72 -21.52 -24.65
CA PHE A 176 14.73 -20.54 -24.20
C PHE A 176 14.71 -19.32 -25.11
N ALA A 177 15.89 -18.76 -25.39
CA ALA A 177 16.04 -17.65 -26.34
C ALA A 177 15.53 -17.99 -27.74
N ALA A 178 15.85 -19.18 -28.23
CA ALA A 178 15.37 -19.68 -29.53
C ALA A 178 13.85 -19.86 -29.58
N SER A 179 13.24 -20.37 -28.49
CA SER A 179 11.78 -20.50 -28.39
C SER A 179 11.07 -19.15 -28.45
N LEU A 180 11.60 -18.13 -27.78
CA LEU A 180 11.04 -16.77 -27.80
C LEU A 180 11.26 -16.09 -29.15
N ALA A 181 12.44 -16.25 -29.76
CA ALA A 181 12.73 -15.73 -31.09
C ALA A 181 11.80 -16.34 -32.17
N ALA A 182 11.48 -17.63 -32.07
CA ALA A 182 10.50 -18.30 -32.93
C ALA A 182 9.09 -17.72 -32.83
N GLN A 183 8.76 -17.08 -31.69
CA GLN A 183 7.51 -16.34 -31.45
C GLN A 183 7.62 -14.83 -31.80
N GLY A 184 8.74 -14.43 -32.42
CA GLY A 184 8.98 -13.02 -32.78
C GLY A 184 9.41 -12.14 -31.62
N LEU A 185 9.81 -12.69 -30.48
CA LEU A 185 10.26 -11.95 -29.28
C LEU A 185 11.80 -11.96 -29.23
N THR A 186 12.39 -10.88 -29.74
CA THR A 186 13.82 -10.60 -29.72
C THR A 186 14.08 -9.31 -28.94
N ALA A 187 15.33 -8.99 -28.64
CA ALA A 187 15.71 -7.74 -27.98
C ALA A 187 15.20 -6.47 -28.71
N GLU A 188 15.02 -6.55 -30.04
CA GLU A 188 14.56 -5.43 -30.86
C GLU A 188 13.04 -5.33 -30.92
N THR A 189 12.33 -6.46 -30.84
CA THR A 189 10.88 -6.54 -31.07
C THR A 189 10.05 -6.68 -29.80
N ILE A 190 10.68 -6.99 -28.65
CA ILE A 190 9.98 -7.24 -27.40
C ILE A 190 9.32 -5.97 -26.86
N SER A 191 8.03 -6.08 -26.61
CA SER A 191 7.20 -5.03 -26.03
C SER A 191 6.00 -5.66 -25.33
N SER A 192 5.27 -4.88 -24.55
CA SER A 192 4.01 -5.34 -23.91
C SER A 192 3.01 -5.86 -24.96
N GLU A 193 2.97 -5.27 -26.15
CA GLU A 193 2.05 -5.67 -27.23
C GLU A 193 2.45 -6.99 -27.87
N THR A 194 3.74 -7.15 -28.23
CA THR A 194 4.24 -8.39 -28.83
C THR A 194 4.17 -9.57 -27.87
N VAL A 195 4.49 -9.34 -26.58
CA VAL A 195 4.33 -10.33 -25.52
C VAL A 195 2.86 -10.71 -25.35
N PHE A 196 1.94 -9.73 -25.35
CA PHE A 196 0.51 -10.02 -25.23
C PHE A 196 -0.01 -10.83 -26.42
N THR A 197 0.40 -10.49 -27.63
CA THR A 197 0.04 -11.23 -28.86
C THR A 197 0.53 -12.69 -28.80
N ALA A 198 1.78 -12.90 -28.37
CA ALA A 198 2.33 -14.23 -28.19
C ALA A 198 1.60 -15.04 -27.11
N LEU A 199 1.24 -14.42 -25.98
CA LEU A 199 0.43 -15.06 -24.93
C LEU A 199 -0.94 -15.50 -25.44
N GLN A 200 -1.64 -14.63 -26.20
CA GLN A 200 -2.96 -14.95 -26.77
C GLN A 200 -2.93 -16.13 -27.74
N ALA A 201 -1.83 -16.37 -28.41
CA ALA A 201 -1.67 -17.51 -29.31
C ALA A 201 -1.56 -18.85 -28.57
N LEU A 202 -1.30 -18.85 -27.25
CA LEU A 202 -1.16 -20.08 -26.47
C LEU A 202 -2.52 -20.70 -26.12
N PRO A 203 -2.70 -22.01 -26.27
CA PRO A 203 -3.89 -22.71 -25.78
C PRO A 203 -4.14 -22.49 -24.28
N THR A 204 -3.06 -22.43 -23.50
CA THR A 204 -3.09 -22.18 -22.05
C THR A 204 -3.70 -20.81 -21.72
N TYR A 205 -3.47 -19.80 -22.56
CA TYR A 205 -4.08 -18.46 -22.37
C TYR A 205 -5.60 -18.54 -22.47
N ALA A 206 -6.12 -19.16 -23.51
CA ALA A 206 -7.57 -19.31 -23.72
C ALA A 206 -8.24 -20.09 -22.57
N GLU A 207 -7.56 -21.13 -22.05
CA GLU A 207 -8.06 -21.91 -20.90
C GLU A 207 -8.07 -21.08 -19.60
N GLN A 208 -7.01 -20.32 -19.31
CA GLN A 208 -6.87 -19.54 -18.08
C GLN A 208 -7.75 -18.27 -18.09
N THR A 209 -8.09 -17.74 -19.26
CA THR A 209 -8.96 -16.56 -19.42
C THR A 209 -10.42 -16.90 -19.68
N LYS A 210 -10.79 -18.20 -19.62
CA LYS A 210 -12.19 -18.64 -19.78
C LYS A 210 -13.09 -18.02 -18.72
N LEU A 211 -14.19 -17.43 -19.18
CA LEU A 211 -15.20 -16.84 -18.28
C LEU A 211 -16.01 -17.94 -17.59
N TRP A 212 -16.53 -17.63 -16.43
CA TRP A 212 -17.40 -18.54 -15.68
C TRP A 212 -18.75 -18.68 -16.42
N SER A 213 -19.11 -19.94 -16.78
CA SER A 213 -20.25 -20.23 -17.63
C SER A 213 -21.61 -19.85 -17.02
N PHE A 214 -21.73 -19.93 -15.67
CA PHE A 214 -22.98 -19.60 -14.99
C PHE A 214 -23.22 -18.09 -14.88
N MET A 215 -22.15 -17.32 -14.61
CA MET A 215 -22.20 -15.86 -14.51
C MET A 215 -20.92 -15.27 -15.11
N PRO A 216 -20.88 -15.01 -16.42
CA PRO A 216 -19.65 -14.60 -17.10
C PRO A 216 -19.20 -13.18 -16.75
N ALA A 217 -20.11 -12.33 -16.30
CA ALA A 217 -19.79 -10.96 -15.92
C ALA A 217 -20.80 -10.39 -14.91
N VAL A 218 -20.33 -9.44 -14.09
CA VAL A 218 -21.17 -8.56 -13.28
C VAL A 218 -21.34 -7.23 -14.00
N ASN A 219 -22.58 -6.85 -14.29
CA ASN A 219 -22.90 -5.57 -14.90
C ASN A 219 -22.97 -4.49 -13.82
N LEU A 220 -22.09 -3.53 -13.89
CA LEU A 220 -22.15 -2.28 -13.14
C LEU A 220 -22.73 -1.20 -14.05
N LEU A 221 -23.22 -0.10 -13.46
CA LEU A 221 -23.85 0.99 -14.23
C LEU A 221 -23.00 1.54 -15.38
N ILE A 222 -21.67 1.49 -15.24
CA ILE A 222 -20.73 2.12 -16.18
C ILE A 222 -19.82 1.08 -16.86
N THR A 223 -19.68 -0.13 -16.31
CA THR A 223 -18.74 -1.14 -16.79
C THR A 223 -19.23 -2.55 -16.50
N GLN A 224 -18.66 -3.51 -17.22
CA GLN A 224 -18.85 -4.93 -16.97
C GLN A 224 -17.55 -5.51 -16.39
N LEU A 225 -17.67 -6.22 -15.28
CA LEU A 225 -16.55 -6.94 -14.68
C LEU A 225 -16.65 -8.41 -15.08
N PRO A 226 -15.69 -8.94 -15.86
CA PRO A 226 -15.68 -10.34 -16.23
C PRO A 226 -15.43 -11.21 -14.99
N ILE A 227 -16.12 -12.34 -14.88
CA ILE A 227 -15.82 -13.35 -13.86
C ILE A 227 -15.14 -14.51 -14.55
N TYR A 228 -13.91 -14.79 -14.11
CA TYR A 228 -13.11 -15.89 -14.66
C TYR A 228 -13.41 -17.21 -13.96
N ALA A 229 -13.52 -18.30 -14.70
CA ALA A 229 -13.69 -19.64 -14.15
C ALA A 229 -12.49 -20.03 -13.25
N LYS A 230 -11.30 -19.54 -13.60
CA LYS A 230 -10.06 -19.67 -12.82
C LYS A 230 -9.60 -18.28 -12.36
N GLY A 231 -10.45 -17.55 -11.61
CA GLY A 231 -10.09 -16.25 -11.04
C GLY A 231 -8.89 -16.35 -10.11
N ASN A 232 -8.10 -15.26 -10.02
CA ASN A 232 -6.86 -15.23 -9.26
C ASN A 232 -7.05 -15.27 -7.75
N GLY A 233 -8.17 -14.78 -7.24
CA GLY A 233 -8.43 -14.73 -5.80
C GLY A 233 -9.90 -14.52 -5.47
N LEU A 234 -10.16 -14.25 -4.18
CA LEU A 234 -11.50 -14.16 -3.60
C LEU A 234 -11.91 -12.72 -3.22
N PHE A 235 -11.14 -11.72 -3.61
CA PHE A 235 -11.32 -10.31 -3.22
C PHE A 235 -11.16 -10.04 -1.71
N VAL A 236 -10.48 -10.93 -1.00
CA VAL A 236 -10.32 -10.86 0.46
C VAL A 236 -9.35 -9.75 0.86
N LEU A 237 -8.19 -9.61 0.19
CA LEU A 237 -7.23 -8.56 0.51
C LEU A 237 -7.80 -7.14 0.31
N PRO A 238 -8.50 -6.80 -0.78
CA PRO A 238 -9.19 -5.52 -0.92
C PRO A 238 -10.17 -5.23 0.22
N ILE A 239 -11.00 -6.22 0.61
CA ILE A 239 -11.93 -6.08 1.73
C ILE A 239 -11.17 -5.88 3.05
N LEU A 240 -10.16 -6.71 3.34
CA LEU A 240 -9.33 -6.58 4.54
C LEU A 240 -8.61 -5.24 4.58
N SER A 241 -8.17 -4.73 3.45
CA SER A 241 -7.55 -3.40 3.38
C SER A 241 -8.49 -2.30 3.82
N ALA A 242 -9.76 -2.33 3.37
CA ALA A 242 -10.77 -1.37 3.75
C ALA A 242 -11.14 -1.49 5.25
N VAL A 243 -11.32 -2.71 5.74
CA VAL A 243 -11.65 -2.98 7.15
C VAL A 243 -10.52 -2.52 8.06
N THR A 244 -9.27 -2.91 7.77
CA THR A 244 -8.11 -2.52 8.58
C THR A 244 -7.86 -1.02 8.53
N GLN A 245 -8.06 -0.38 7.37
CA GLN A 245 -7.98 1.08 7.23
C GLN A 245 -9.05 1.79 8.05
N TYR A 246 -10.28 1.29 8.05
CA TYR A 246 -11.37 1.84 8.87
C TYR A 246 -11.06 1.71 10.37
N LEU A 247 -10.65 0.52 10.81
CA LEU A 247 -10.27 0.28 12.21
C LEU A 247 -9.10 1.19 12.63
N MET A 248 -8.10 1.36 11.78
CA MET A 248 -6.99 2.28 12.01
C MET A 248 -7.49 3.73 12.16
N THR A 249 -8.45 4.16 11.34
CA THR A 249 -9.05 5.49 11.42
C THR A 249 -9.77 5.71 12.77
N LEU A 250 -10.41 4.67 13.31
CA LEU A 250 -11.06 4.75 14.63
C LEU A 250 -10.06 4.86 15.81
N THR A 251 -8.86 4.32 15.65
CA THR A 251 -7.81 4.38 16.68
C THR A 251 -7.01 5.66 16.66
N GLN A 252 -7.07 6.42 15.57
CA GLN A 252 -6.40 7.71 15.46
C GLN A 252 -7.24 8.78 16.18
N PRO A 253 -6.61 9.62 17.02
CA PRO A 253 -7.32 10.73 17.62
C PRO A 253 -7.84 11.66 16.52
N GLN A 254 -9.13 11.95 16.54
CA GLN A 254 -9.70 12.91 15.61
C GLN A 254 -9.00 14.26 15.79
N GLN A 255 -8.24 14.67 14.80
CA GLN A 255 -7.81 16.05 14.67
C GLN A 255 -9.05 16.86 14.30
N ASN A 256 -9.76 17.34 15.31
CA ASN A 256 -10.73 18.41 15.10
C ASN A 256 -9.97 19.52 14.38
N ALA A 257 -10.36 19.76 13.13
CA ALA A 257 -9.65 20.65 12.24
C ALA A 257 -9.30 21.95 12.96
N ALA A 258 -8.02 22.30 12.96
CA ALA A 258 -7.52 23.56 13.55
C ALA A 258 -8.15 24.81 12.90
N ASN A 259 -9.00 24.65 11.92
CA ASN A 259 -9.62 25.69 11.10
C ASN A 259 -11.14 25.75 11.24
N GLY A 260 -11.72 25.55 12.42
CA GLY A 260 -13.15 25.89 12.63
C GLY A 260 -14.16 25.34 11.59
N GLN A 261 -13.69 24.52 10.64
CA GLN A 261 -14.49 23.96 9.58
C GLN A 261 -15.17 22.68 10.06
N ASN A 262 -16.45 22.76 10.06
CA ASN A 262 -17.50 21.76 10.27
C ASN A 262 -17.08 20.30 10.34
N ASN A 263 -17.75 19.54 11.20
CA ASN A 263 -17.77 18.08 11.35
C ASN A 263 -17.83 17.27 10.04
N GLY A 264 -18.06 17.90 8.88
CA GLY A 264 -18.13 17.29 7.56
C GLY A 264 -16.80 16.72 7.07
N THR A 265 -15.68 17.45 7.22
CA THR A 265 -14.37 17.01 6.70
C THR A 265 -13.84 15.80 7.45
N GLY A 266 -14.01 15.74 8.77
CA GLY A 266 -13.60 14.59 9.59
C GLY A 266 -14.39 13.32 9.26
N ASN A 267 -15.70 13.46 9.03
CA ASN A 267 -16.55 12.34 8.64
C ASN A 267 -16.26 11.88 7.20
N PHE A 268 -16.00 12.82 6.27
CA PHE A 268 -15.60 12.47 4.91
C PHE A 268 -14.32 11.61 4.92
N MET A 269 -13.28 12.04 5.59
CA MET A 269 -12.00 11.32 5.65
C MET A 269 -12.15 9.93 6.28
N LYS A 270 -13.06 9.78 7.25
CA LYS A 270 -13.34 8.50 7.92
C LYS A 270 -13.84 7.41 6.95
N TYR A 271 -14.60 7.78 5.93
CA TYR A 271 -15.13 6.83 4.94
C TYR A 271 -14.35 6.84 3.64
N PHE A 272 -13.78 7.97 3.26
CA PHE A 272 -12.98 8.10 2.04
C PHE A 272 -11.76 7.17 2.03
N PHE A 273 -10.95 7.18 3.09
CA PHE A 273 -9.74 6.36 3.12
C PHE A 273 -9.98 4.85 3.07
N PRO A 274 -10.96 4.27 3.76
CA PRO A 274 -11.30 2.85 3.58
C PRO A 274 -11.77 2.52 2.16
N LEU A 275 -12.60 3.35 1.54
CA LEU A 275 -13.03 3.15 0.15
C LEU A 275 -11.88 3.29 -0.83
N PHE A 276 -11.01 4.27 -0.64
CA PHE A 276 -9.79 4.42 -1.42
C PHE A 276 -8.85 3.21 -1.26
N SER A 277 -8.71 2.70 -0.04
CA SER A 277 -7.93 1.50 0.27
C SER A 277 -8.47 0.27 -0.47
N LEU A 278 -9.79 0.08 -0.45
CA LEU A 278 -10.44 -0.98 -1.21
C LEU A 278 -10.16 -0.86 -2.70
N TRP A 279 -10.35 0.34 -3.26
CA TRP A 279 -10.16 0.58 -4.69
C TRP A 279 -8.71 0.36 -5.12
N ILE A 280 -7.72 0.89 -4.37
CA ILE A 280 -6.31 0.73 -4.73
C ILE A 280 -5.87 -0.73 -4.63
N CYS A 281 -6.27 -1.45 -3.56
CA CYS A 281 -5.93 -2.86 -3.39
C CYS A 281 -6.65 -3.78 -4.38
N ALA A 282 -7.82 -3.38 -4.89
CA ALA A 282 -8.52 -4.10 -5.95
C ALA A 282 -7.84 -3.93 -7.32
N SER A 283 -7.12 -2.82 -7.53
CA SER A 283 -6.46 -2.48 -8.80
C SER A 283 -4.97 -2.86 -8.85
N GLN A 284 -4.33 -3.07 -7.70
CA GLN A 284 -2.92 -3.44 -7.61
C GLN A 284 -2.75 -4.96 -7.44
N ASN A 285 -1.53 -5.48 -7.68
CA ASN A 285 -1.22 -6.87 -7.43
C ASN A 285 -1.40 -7.26 -5.96
N ALA A 286 -1.54 -8.57 -5.70
CA ALA A 286 -1.82 -9.07 -4.36
C ALA A 286 -0.66 -8.86 -3.38
N LEU A 287 0.60 -8.82 -3.87
CA LEU A 287 1.76 -8.51 -3.05
C LEU A 287 1.68 -7.12 -2.43
N PHE A 288 1.29 -6.11 -3.22
CA PHE A 288 1.04 -4.75 -2.73
C PHE A 288 -0.12 -4.72 -1.73
N SER A 289 -1.21 -5.42 -2.03
CA SER A 289 -2.39 -5.47 -1.16
C SER A 289 -2.06 -6.12 0.18
N LEU A 290 -1.23 -7.16 0.18
CA LEU A 290 -0.71 -7.81 1.38
C LEU A 290 0.13 -6.84 2.22
N TYR A 291 1.08 -6.12 1.59
CA TYR A 291 1.83 -5.05 2.26
C TYR A 291 0.89 -4.03 2.92
N TRP A 292 -0.13 -3.59 2.20
CA TRP A 292 -1.07 -2.58 2.68
C TRP A 292 -1.83 -3.05 3.92
N VAL A 293 -2.38 -4.26 3.89
CA VAL A 293 -3.11 -4.88 5.01
C VAL A 293 -2.20 -5.02 6.23
N ILE A 294 -1.00 -5.61 6.08
CA ILE A 294 -0.06 -5.81 7.19
C ILE A 294 0.40 -4.47 7.76
N SER A 295 0.66 -3.47 6.91
CA SER A 295 1.00 -2.11 7.33
C SER A 295 -0.10 -1.46 8.17
N ASN A 296 -1.37 -1.61 7.80
CA ASN A 296 -2.51 -1.08 8.55
C ASN A 296 -2.67 -1.78 9.90
N ILE A 297 -2.56 -3.11 9.93
CA ILE A 297 -2.61 -3.88 11.17
C ILE A 297 -1.51 -3.43 12.13
N PHE A 298 -0.27 -3.35 11.64
CA PHE A 298 0.87 -2.91 12.45
C PHE A 298 0.64 -1.49 12.99
N ALA A 299 0.23 -0.55 12.13
CA ALA A 299 -0.03 0.84 12.52
C ALA A 299 -1.17 0.96 13.54
N GLY A 300 -2.21 0.14 13.42
CA GLY A 300 -3.30 0.05 14.40
C GLY A 300 -2.81 -0.44 15.76
N VAL A 301 -2.10 -1.57 15.80
CA VAL A 301 -1.52 -2.12 17.04
C VAL A 301 -0.55 -1.12 17.67
N GLN A 302 0.36 -0.55 16.89
CA GLN A 302 1.30 0.49 17.33
C GLN A 302 0.57 1.69 17.96
N THR A 303 -0.54 2.13 17.36
CA THR A 303 -1.34 3.25 17.88
C THR A 303 -1.90 2.93 19.27
N VAL A 304 -2.49 1.76 19.43
CA VAL A 304 -3.05 1.32 20.73
C VAL A 304 -1.96 1.22 21.79
N VAL A 305 -0.81 0.62 21.45
CA VAL A 305 0.33 0.46 22.39
C VAL A 305 0.89 1.83 22.79
N LEU A 306 1.16 2.71 21.82
CA LEU A 306 1.74 4.03 22.11
C LEU A 306 0.78 4.92 22.90
N ASN A 307 -0.54 4.86 22.64
CA ASN A 307 -1.52 5.60 23.42
C ASN A 307 -1.49 5.18 24.90
N LYS A 308 -1.44 3.87 25.19
CA LYS A 308 -1.32 3.37 26.57
C LYS A 308 -0.02 3.82 27.25
N VAL A 309 1.10 3.82 26.50
CA VAL A 309 2.39 4.30 27.02
C VAL A 309 2.31 5.79 27.37
N PHE A 310 1.78 6.62 26.49
CA PHE A 310 1.64 8.06 26.74
C PHE A 310 0.71 8.36 27.91
N GLU A 311 -0.43 7.66 28.03
CA GLU A 311 -1.34 7.80 29.17
C GLU A 311 -0.67 7.44 30.51
N SER A 312 0.15 6.38 30.51
CA SER A 312 0.91 6.00 31.70
C SER A 312 1.96 7.06 32.08
N MET A 313 2.64 7.64 31.09
CA MET A 313 3.61 8.72 31.33
C MET A 313 2.94 9.99 31.88
N GLU A 314 1.80 10.39 31.31
CA GLU A 314 1.02 11.56 31.78
C GLU A 314 0.51 11.38 33.23
N LYS A 315 0.04 10.15 33.59
CA LYS A 315 -0.38 9.86 34.96
C LYS A 315 0.77 9.99 35.94
N LYS A 316 1.95 9.49 35.60
CA LYS A 316 3.17 9.62 36.44
C LYS A 316 3.58 11.08 36.62
N GLU A 317 3.63 11.85 35.53
CA GLU A 317 3.98 13.29 35.58
C GLU A 317 3.01 14.10 36.46
N LYS A 318 1.70 13.83 36.34
CA LYS A 318 0.68 14.47 37.19
C LYS A 318 0.84 14.09 38.68
N ALA A 319 1.20 12.84 38.99
CA ALA A 319 1.44 12.39 40.35
C ALA A 319 2.66 13.11 40.95
N THR A 320 3.78 13.16 40.21
CA THR A 320 4.98 13.87 40.65
C THR A 320 4.73 15.36 40.91
N LYS A 321 4.06 16.05 40.01
CA LYS A 321 3.71 17.49 40.18
C LYS A 321 2.77 17.73 41.37
N LYS A 322 1.89 16.76 41.69
CA LYS A 322 1.01 16.86 42.87
C LYS A 322 1.84 16.71 44.18
N GLU A 323 2.80 15.83 44.19
CA GLU A 323 3.71 15.66 45.33
C GLU A 323 4.64 16.87 45.55
N GLU A 324 5.11 17.50 44.45
CA GLU A 324 5.93 18.71 44.51
C GLU A 324 5.14 19.92 45.04
N ASN A 325 3.85 20.05 44.68
CA ASN A 325 2.99 21.13 45.15
C ASN A 325 2.46 20.94 46.57
N LEU A 326 2.67 19.78 47.20
CA LEU A 326 2.30 19.47 48.59
C LEU A 326 3.47 19.65 49.57
N LYS A 327 4.67 19.85 49.03
CA LYS A 327 5.88 20.22 49.79
C LYS A 327 6.10 21.72 49.75
#